data_71bafd39d3a5886e56edc9203220698d
#
_entry.id   71bafd39d3a5886e56edc9203220698d
#
_cell.length_a   1.000
_cell.length_b   1.000
_cell.length_c   1.000
_cell.angle_alpha   90.00
_cell.angle_beta   90.00
_cell.angle_gamma   90.00
#
_symmetry.space_group_name_H-M   'P 1'
#
loop_
_entity.id
_entity.type
_entity.pdbx_description
1 polymer ?
#
loop_
_entity_poly.entity_id
_entity_poly.type
_entity_poly.pdbx_seq_one_letter_code
_entity_poly.pdbx_strand_id
1 'polypeptide(L)'
;SRKMRELTSKRAAAAMPIAGSYRAIDFTLSNMTNSHIQKVAVLTQYNARSLNEHLNSSKWWDFGRKQGGLFVFTPTITADNGYWYRGTADAIYQNLDFLKKCHEPYVIITSGDAVYKLDYNKVLEYHIAKKADITVVCKDLEPGEDATRFGTVRMNEESRIEEFEEKPMVAHSHTISTGIYVLRRRQLIDLIEHCAEDERHDFVNDILIRYKNLKKIYGYKINSYWNNISTVDAYYKTNMDFLKPEVRNYFFRELPSVYSKVSDQPPAKYNPGAVVKNSLIGSGSIVNGTIENSVIFKKVFVGNNCVIKNSIILNDVYLGDNTYIENCIVESRDTIRANTRYVGENGVEVVVEKNERYAL
;
A
#
# COMPACT_ATOMS: atom_id res chain seq x y z
N SER A 1 -0.99 -5.39 10.83
CA SER A 1 -0.76 -6.77 10.36
C SER A 1 0.39 -7.39 11.14
N ARG A 2 0.23 -8.64 11.62
CA ARG A 2 1.31 -9.35 12.34
C ARG A 2 2.56 -9.53 11.47
N LYS A 3 2.40 -9.56 10.15
CA LYS A 3 3.49 -9.70 9.17
C LYS A 3 4.32 -8.44 8.98
N MET A 4 3.79 -7.29 9.37
CA MET A 4 4.49 -5.99 9.37
C MET A 4 5.15 -5.67 10.71
N ARG A 5 4.98 -6.53 11.70
CA ARG A 5 5.54 -6.35 13.05
C ARG A 5 5.23 -4.95 13.63
N GLU A 6 6.22 -4.31 14.22
CA GLU A 6 6.11 -3.00 14.87
C GLU A 6 5.73 -1.87 13.90
N LEU A 7 5.99 -2.01 12.61
CA LEU A 7 5.74 -0.96 11.61
C LEU A 7 4.26 -0.57 11.50
N THR A 8 3.35 -1.49 11.78
CA THR A 8 1.91 -1.21 11.77
C THR A 8 1.29 -1.17 13.16
N SER A 9 2.09 -1.07 14.21
CA SER A 9 1.57 -0.97 15.58
C SER A 9 0.80 0.33 15.82
N LYS A 10 1.17 1.42 15.15
CA LYS A 10 0.58 2.76 15.31
C LYS A 10 0.02 3.37 14.02
N ARG A 11 0.10 2.70 12.89
CA ARG A 11 -0.42 3.18 11.61
C ARG A 11 -0.90 2.05 10.72
N ALA A 12 -1.85 2.35 9.84
CA ALA A 12 -2.32 1.43 8.82
C ALA A 12 -1.23 1.16 7.77
N ALA A 13 -1.24 -0.04 7.16
CA ALA A 13 -0.29 -0.37 6.09
C ALA A 13 -0.37 0.60 4.91
N ALA A 14 -1.57 1.07 4.57
CA ALA A 14 -1.77 2.07 3.51
C ALA A 14 -1.11 3.44 3.79
N ALA A 15 -0.82 3.74 5.05
CA ALA A 15 -0.12 4.96 5.47
C ALA A 15 1.39 4.80 5.57
N MET A 16 1.95 3.63 5.25
CA MET A 16 3.40 3.38 5.30
C MET A 16 4.14 4.28 4.32
N PRO A 17 5.23 4.92 4.76
CA PRO A 17 6.05 5.77 3.90
C PRO A 17 6.76 4.96 2.80
N ILE A 18 6.78 5.50 1.58
CA ILE A 18 7.40 4.88 0.40
C ILE A 18 8.31 5.89 -0.31
N ALA A 19 9.48 5.43 -0.75
CA ALA A 19 10.40 6.16 -1.62
C ALA A 19 10.81 7.55 -1.13
N GLY A 20 10.87 7.75 0.16
CA GLY A 20 11.33 8.99 0.80
C GLY A 20 10.28 10.07 0.99
N SER A 21 9.25 10.14 0.14
CA SER A 21 8.30 11.26 0.12
C SER A 21 6.84 10.88 -0.03
N TYR A 22 6.53 9.63 -0.35
CA TYR A 22 5.18 9.14 -0.64
C TYR A 22 4.66 8.26 0.49
N ARG A 23 3.39 7.91 0.41
CA ARG A 23 2.79 6.84 1.22
C ARG A 23 2.14 5.83 0.28
N ALA A 24 1.98 4.59 0.73
CA ALA A 24 1.46 3.52 -0.11
C ALA A 24 0.13 3.88 -0.79
N ILE A 25 -0.81 4.47 -0.07
CA ILE A 25 -2.11 4.86 -0.61
C ILE A 25 -2.03 5.89 -1.74
N ASP A 26 -0.96 6.69 -1.81
CA ASP A 26 -0.80 7.71 -2.84
C ASP A 26 -0.82 7.12 -4.25
N PHE A 27 -0.26 5.92 -4.42
CA PHE A 27 -0.23 5.22 -5.71
C PHE A 27 -1.64 4.83 -6.16
N THR A 28 -2.44 4.22 -5.31
CA THR A 28 -3.82 3.87 -5.60
C THR A 28 -4.68 5.11 -5.90
N LEU A 29 -4.60 6.14 -5.08
CA LEU A 29 -5.37 7.36 -5.28
C LEU A 29 -4.94 8.10 -6.54
N SER A 30 -3.66 8.09 -6.88
CA SER A 30 -3.15 8.66 -8.13
C SER A 30 -3.69 7.91 -9.35
N ASN A 31 -3.74 6.58 -9.30
CA ASN A 31 -4.37 5.78 -10.35
C ASN A 31 -5.85 6.10 -10.53
N MET A 32 -6.57 6.34 -9.44
CA MET A 32 -7.97 6.76 -9.50
C MET A 32 -8.13 8.13 -10.14
N THR A 33 -7.34 9.10 -9.72
CA THR A 33 -7.34 10.45 -10.31
C THR A 33 -7.00 10.41 -11.79
N ASN A 34 -5.95 9.68 -12.17
CA ASN A 34 -5.52 9.55 -13.56
C ASN A 34 -6.49 8.77 -14.43
N SER A 35 -7.33 7.94 -13.83
CA SER A 35 -8.42 7.22 -14.50
C SER A 35 -9.74 8.00 -14.49
N HIS A 36 -9.74 9.25 -14.03
CA HIS A 36 -10.90 10.14 -13.95
C HIS A 36 -12.01 9.65 -13.01
N ILE A 37 -11.66 8.87 -12.01
CA ILE A 37 -12.57 8.48 -10.93
C ILE A 37 -12.63 9.63 -9.93
N GLN A 38 -13.82 10.16 -9.69
CA GLN A 38 -14.01 11.36 -8.86
C GLN A 38 -14.58 11.07 -7.48
N LYS A 39 -15.22 9.92 -7.29
CA LYS A 39 -15.85 9.54 -6.02
C LYS A 39 -15.16 8.31 -5.46
N VAL A 40 -14.52 8.47 -4.31
CA VAL A 40 -13.69 7.44 -3.68
C VAL A 40 -14.09 7.29 -2.22
N ALA A 41 -14.33 6.06 -1.78
CA ALA A 41 -14.50 5.73 -0.37
C ALA A 41 -13.30 4.93 0.13
N VAL A 42 -12.71 5.37 1.22
CA VAL A 42 -11.64 4.66 1.93
C VAL A 42 -12.23 4.03 3.18
N LEU A 43 -12.19 2.69 3.25
CA LEU A 43 -12.67 1.93 4.39
C LEU A 43 -11.47 1.56 5.25
N THR A 44 -11.45 2.03 6.50
CA THR A 44 -10.33 1.82 7.42
C THR A 44 -10.83 1.54 8.82
N GLN A 45 -10.08 0.77 9.61
CA GLN A 45 -10.48 0.50 10.99
C GLN A 45 -9.34 0.61 12.00
N TYR A 46 -8.19 0.00 11.78
CA TYR A 46 -7.09 0.01 12.73
C TYR A 46 -6.09 1.12 12.44
N ASN A 47 -5.65 1.80 13.50
CA ASN A 47 -4.57 2.79 13.43
C ASN A 47 -4.76 3.85 12.32
N ALA A 48 -6.00 4.29 12.14
CA ALA A 48 -6.38 5.15 11.01
C ALA A 48 -5.92 6.60 11.14
N ARG A 49 -5.41 7.02 12.30
CA ARG A 49 -5.08 8.43 12.56
C ARG A 49 -4.08 9.01 11.56
N SER A 50 -2.96 8.32 11.36
CA SER A 50 -1.92 8.77 10.42
C SER A 50 -2.42 8.80 8.97
N LEU A 51 -3.27 7.83 8.60
CA LEU A 51 -3.91 7.79 7.28
C LEU A 51 -4.89 8.98 7.13
N ASN A 52 -5.72 9.23 8.12
CA ASN A 52 -6.69 10.35 8.09
C ASN A 52 -5.98 11.71 8.01
N GLU A 53 -4.90 11.89 8.75
CA GLU A 53 -4.09 13.12 8.69
C GLU A 53 -3.49 13.32 7.29
N HIS A 54 -3.05 12.25 6.64
CA HIS A 54 -2.53 12.31 5.27
C HIS A 54 -3.64 12.63 4.25
N LEU A 55 -4.85 12.13 4.45
CA LEU A 55 -5.99 12.29 3.54
C LEU A 55 -6.84 13.54 3.82
N ASN A 56 -6.54 14.33 4.84
CA ASN A 56 -7.34 15.49 5.25
C ASN A 56 -7.54 16.53 4.14
N SER A 57 -6.70 16.57 3.14
CA SER A 57 -6.88 17.42 1.97
C SER A 57 -6.89 16.59 0.71
N SER A 58 -8.05 16.38 0.14
CA SER A 58 -8.22 15.66 -1.13
C SER A 58 -7.73 16.44 -2.36
N LYS A 59 -7.31 17.68 -2.20
CA LYS A 59 -6.86 18.54 -3.31
C LYS A 59 -5.67 17.97 -4.09
N TRP A 60 -4.81 17.21 -3.44
CA TRP A 60 -3.63 16.60 -4.07
C TRP A 60 -3.97 15.56 -5.13
N TRP A 61 -5.17 14.95 -5.02
CA TRP A 61 -5.67 13.93 -5.95
C TRP A 61 -6.87 14.39 -6.77
N ASP A 62 -7.25 15.68 -6.67
CA ASP A 62 -8.35 16.32 -7.43
C ASP A 62 -9.73 15.65 -7.23
N PHE A 63 -10.04 15.25 -5.99
CA PHE A 63 -11.36 14.71 -5.63
C PHE A 63 -12.34 15.76 -5.08
N GLY A 64 -11.95 17.02 -5.03
CA GLY A 64 -12.72 18.10 -4.36
C GLY A 64 -13.82 18.74 -5.19
N ARG A 65 -14.29 18.15 -6.29
CA ARG A 65 -15.31 18.72 -7.18
C ARG A 65 -16.72 18.51 -6.66
N LYS A 66 -17.67 19.33 -7.10
CA LYS A 66 -19.06 19.37 -6.60
C LYS A 66 -19.83 18.05 -6.59
N GLN A 67 -19.48 17.09 -7.46
CA GLN A 67 -20.17 15.80 -7.60
C GLN A 67 -19.30 14.60 -7.21
N GLY A 68 -18.12 14.84 -6.71
CA GLY A 68 -17.17 13.80 -6.30
C GLY A 68 -16.75 13.98 -4.86
N GLY A 69 -15.66 13.37 -4.49
CA GLY A 69 -15.04 13.53 -3.19
C GLY A 69 -14.32 12.29 -2.70
N LEU A 70 -13.48 12.51 -1.72
CA LEU A 70 -12.81 11.47 -0.96
C LEU A 70 -13.50 11.34 0.40
N PHE A 71 -14.07 10.18 0.66
CA PHE A 71 -14.81 9.88 1.89
C PHE A 71 -14.03 8.83 2.68
N VAL A 72 -13.86 9.03 3.97
CA VAL A 72 -13.19 8.07 4.86
C VAL A 72 -14.21 7.53 5.84
N PHE A 73 -14.39 6.21 5.84
CA PHE A 73 -15.33 5.53 6.71
C PHE A 73 -14.58 4.60 7.67
N THR A 74 -14.98 4.68 8.94
CA THR A 74 -14.54 3.78 10.01
C THR A 74 -15.73 2.95 10.50
N PRO A 75 -15.51 1.83 11.21
CA PRO A 75 -16.62 1.07 11.79
C PRO A 75 -17.49 1.95 12.66
N THR A 76 -18.81 1.83 12.48
CA THR A 76 -19.81 2.56 13.28
C THR A 76 -20.41 1.61 14.31
N ILE A 77 -20.45 2.04 15.57
CA ILE A 77 -21.14 1.31 16.62
C ILE A 77 -22.63 1.51 16.44
N THR A 78 -23.37 0.42 16.24
CA THR A 78 -24.82 0.39 16.19
C THR A 78 -25.35 -0.60 17.21
N ALA A 79 -26.69 -0.61 17.43
CA ALA A 79 -27.31 -1.57 18.32
C ALA A 79 -27.03 -3.04 17.93
N ASP A 80 -26.85 -3.31 16.63
CA ASP A 80 -26.66 -4.64 16.07
C ASP A 80 -25.20 -4.99 15.77
N ASN A 81 -24.28 -4.01 15.82
CA ASN A 81 -22.87 -4.21 15.47
C ASN A 81 -21.96 -3.50 16.47
N GLY A 82 -21.25 -4.32 17.22
CA GLY A 82 -20.57 -3.85 18.40
C GLY A 82 -19.28 -3.04 18.16
N TYR A 83 -18.40 -3.33 17.19
CA TYR A 83 -17.06 -2.71 17.26
C TYR A 83 -16.24 -2.64 15.97
N TRP A 84 -16.20 -3.68 15.13
CA TRP A 84 -15.22 -3.80 14.04
C TRP A 84 -15.83 -4.33 12.75
N TYR A 85 -15.17 -4.09 11.62
CA TYR A 85 -15.48 -4.84 10.42
C TYR A 85 -15.05 -6.31 10.62
N ARG A 86 -15.97 -7.23 10.41
CA ARG A 86 -15.72 -8.67 10.58
C ARG A 86 -14.95 -9.28 9.40
N GLY A 87 -14.80 -8.53 8.31
CA GLY A 87 -14.09 -8.91 7.11
C GLY A 87 -14.29 -7.88 6.01
N THR A 88 -13.73 -8.14 4.84
CA THR A 88 -13.76 -7.19 3.71
C THR A 88 -15.17 -6.98 3.14
N ALA A 89 -16.00 -8.04 3.08
CA ALA A 89 -17.40 -7.92 2.67
C ALA A 89 -18.23 -7.17 3.70
N ASP A 90 -17.98 -7.39 5.00
CA ASP A 90 -18.67 -6.68 6.07
C ASP A 90 -18.32 -5.18 6.09
N ALA A 91 -17.09 -4.82 5.77
CA ALA A 91 -16.69 -3.43 5.63
C ALA A 91 -17.51 -2.70 4.55
N ILE A 92 -17.76 -3.36 3.43
CA ILE A 92 -18.61 -2.83 2.37
C ILE A 92 -20.07 -2.78 2.83
N TYR A 93 -20.54 -3.83 3.51
CA TYR A 93 -21.92 -3.89 4.01
C TYR A 93 -22.26 -2.77 4.97
N GLN A 94 -21.40 -2.47 5.93
CA GLN A 94 -21.60 -1.37 6.88
C GLN A 94 -21.66 0.01 6.21
N ASN A 95 -21.11 0.14 5.01
CA ASN A 95 -21.09 1.39 4.24
C ASN A 95 -21.94 1.30 2.95
N LEU A 96 -22.90 0.37 2.90
CA LEU A 96 -23.68 0.09 1.71
C LEU A 96 -24.55 1.29 1.29
N ASP A 97 -24.97 2.13 2.22
CA ASP A 97 -25.72 3.36 1.91
C ASP A 97 -24.95 4.32 1.00
N PHE A 98 -23.64 4.38 1.14
CA PHE A 98 -22.79 5.15 0.23
C PHE A 98 -22.95 4.65 -1.22
N LEU A 99 -22.87 3.32 -1.42
CA LEU A 99 -23.04 2.71 -2.74
C LEU A 99 -24.45 2.88 -3.29
N LYS A 100 -25.46 2.76 -2.44
CA LYS A 100 -26.87 2.94 -2.82
C LYS A 100 -27.18 4.37 -3.29
N LYS A 101 -26.51 5.35 -2.73
CA LYS A 101 -26.63 6.77 -3.09
C LYS A 101 -25.83 7.15 -4.34
N CYS A 102 -24.89 6.32 -4.77
CA CYS A 102 -24.12 6.54 -6.00
C CYS A 102 -24.98 6.26 -7.25
N HIS A 103 -24.60 6.90 -8.35
CA HIS A 103 -25.28 6.73 -9.66
C HIS A 103 -24.40 6.04 -10.70
N GLU A 104 -23.11 5.92 -10.43
CA GLU A 104 -22.13 5.30 -11.32
C GLU A 104 -22.45 3.81 -11.48
N PRO A 105 -22.43 3.28 -12.73
CA PRO A 105 -22.86 1.89 -12.98
C PRO A 105 -21.84 0.85 -12.51
N TYR A 106 -20.56 1.21 -12.40
CA TYR A 106 -19.47 0.32 -12.03
C TYR A 106 -18.73 0.77 -10.78
N VAL A 107 -18.16 -0.21 -10.09
CA VAL A 107 -17.34 0.00 -8.89
C VAL A 107 -16.00 -0.70 -9.07
N ILE A 108 -14.94 -0.04 -8.64
CA ILE A 108 -13.62 -0.62 -8.49
C ILE A 108 -13.34 -0.78 -7.00
N ILE A 109 -12.96 -1.99 -6.61
CA ILE A 109 -12.50 -2.31 -5.25
C ILE A 109 -11.01 -2.53 -5.32
N THR A 110 -10.26 -1.90 -4.46
CA THR A 110 -8.80 -2.07 -4.38
C THR A 110 -8.32 -1.90 -2.95
N SER A 111 -7.10 -2.38 -2.66
CA SER A 111 -6.43 -2.10 -1.40
C SER A 111 -5.53 -0.88 -1.53
N GLY A 112 -5.25 -0.21 -0.41
CA GLY A 112 -4.37 0.95 -0.36
C GLY A 112 -2.90 0.63 -0.04
N ASP A 113 -2.52 -0.63 0.03
CA ASP A 113 -1.19 -1.10 0.46
C ASP A 113 -0.35 -1.72 -0.66
N ALA A 114 -0.55 -1.26 -1.88
CA ALA A 114 0.22 -1.67 -3.04
C ALA A 114 0.81 -0.48 -3.79
N VAL A 115 1.97 -0.70 -4.39
CA VAL A 115 2.71 0.28 -5.20
C VAL A 115 2.64 -0.16 -6.65
N TYR A 116 1.96 0.61 -7.49
CA TYR A 116 1.73 0.30 -8.90
C TYR A 116 1.17 1.50 -9.67
N LYS A 117 1.19 1.40 -11.00
CA LYS A 117 0.43 2.27 -11.90
C LYS A 117 -0.52 1.42 -12.73
N LEU A 118 -1.78 1.82 -12.82
CA LEU A 118 -2.79 1.14 -13.60
C LEU A 118 -3.86 2.12 -14.06
N ASP A 119 -4.21 2.08 -15.35
CA ASP A 119 -5.39 2.75 -15.88
C ASP A 119 -6.61 1.86 -15.68
N TYR A 120 -7.45 2.20 -14.72
CA TYR A 120 -8.66 1.43 -14.42
C TYR A 120 -9.67 1.43 -15.57
N ASN A 121 -9.63 2.43 -16.45
CA ASN A 121 -10.50 2.45 -17.63
C ASN A 121 -10.21 1.29 -18.58
N LYS A 122 -8.95 0.87 -18.72
CA LYS A 122 -8.59 -0.31 -19.51
C LYS A 122 -9.17 -1.59 -18.93
N VAL A 123 -9.16 -1.70 -17.61
CA VAL A 123 -9.77 -2.85 -16.93
C VAL A 123 -11.29 -2.84 -17.11
N LEU A 124 -11.92 -1.68 -17.02
CA LEU A 124 -13.35 -1.52 -17.24
C LEU A 124 -13.76 -1.87 -18.69
N GLU A 125 -13.01 -1.39 -19.68
CA GLU A 125 -13.22 -1.73 -21.09
C GLU A 125 -13.16 -3.24 -21.33
N TYR A 126 -12.16 -3.90 -20.74
CA TYR A 126 -12.02 -5.35 -20.76
C TYR A 126 -13.21 -6.04 -20.09
N HIS A 127 -13.62 -5.57 -18.92
CA HIS A 127 -14.78 -6.09 -18.19
C HIS A 127 -16.05 -6.07 -19.03
N ILE A 128 -16.31 -4.94 -19.70
CA ILE A 128 -17.47 -4.77 -20.59
C ILE A 128 -17.36 -5.67 -21.81
N ALA A 129 -16.20 -5.73 -22.46
CA ALA A 129 -15.97 -6.54 -23.63
C ALA A 129 -16.16 -8.04 -23.36
N LYS A 130 -15.72 -8.53 -22.22
CA LYS A 130 -15.91 -9.92 -21.78
C LYS A 130 -17.33 -10.22 -21.30
N LYS A 131 -18.15 -9.20 -21.12
CA LYS A 131 -19.47 -9.34 -20.47
C LYS A 131 -19.35 -10.05 -19.11
N ALA A 132 -18.28 -9.72 -18.39
CA ALA A 132 -17.97 -10.32 -17.11
C ALA A 132 -18.93 -9.87 -16.01
N ASP A 133 -19.15 -10.73 -15.03
CA ASP A 133 -19.79 -10.36 -13.77
C ASP A 133 -18.79 -9.69 -12.83
N ILE A 134 -17.59 -10.28 -12.71
CA ILE A 134 -16.48 -9.72 -11.95
C ILE A 134 -15.20 -9.87 -12.75
N THR A 135 -14.41 -8.82 -12.81
CA THR A 135 -13.04 -8.88 -13.34
C THR A 135 -12.04 -8.71 -12.21
N VAL A 136 -11.09 -9.62 -12.14
CA VAL A 136 -9.99 -9.62 -11.16
C VAL A 136 -8.71 -9.24 -11.88
N VAL A 137 -8.03 -8.21 -11.40
CA VAL A 137 -6.70 -7.86 -11.92
C VAL A 137 -5.68 -8.83 -11.36
N CYS A 138 -4.97 -9.50 -12.25
CA CYS A 138 -4.02 -10.56 -11.94
C CYS A 138 -2.61 -10.20 -12.39
N LYS A 139 -1.64 -10.84 -11.78
CA LYS A 139 -0.23 -10.73 -12.15
C LYS A 139 0.47 -12.07 -12.01
N ASP A 140 1.33 -12.39 -12.98
CA ASP A 140 2.26 -13.50 -12.84
C ASP A 140 3.45 -13.05 -12.00
N LEU A 141 3.73 -13.78 -10.92
CA LEU A 141 4.90 -13.53 -10.08
C LEU A 141 6.18 -14.05 -10.77
N GLU A 142 7.29 -13.37 -10.46
CA GLU A 142 8.60 -13.83 -10.90
C GLU A 142 9.02 -15.10 -10.14
N PRO A 143 9.88 -15.94 -10.74
CA PRO A 143 10.44 -17.11 -10.06
C PRO A 143 11.08 -16.72 -8.71
N GLY A 144 10.72 -17.44 -7.65
CA GLY A 144 11.21 -17.20 -6.29
C GLY A 144 10.34 -16.29 -5.42
N GLU A 145 9.34 -15.61 -6.00
CA GLU A 145 8.37 -14.87 -5.22
C GLU A 145 7.32 -15.81 -4.59
N ASP A 146 6.91 -15.49 -3.37
CA ASP A 146 5.97 -16.32 -2.60
C ASP A 146 4.51 -16.02 -2.97
N ALA A 147 3.91 -16.87 -3.79
CA ALA A 147 2.50 -16.77 -4.18
C ALA A 147 1.52 -17.09 -3.05
N THR A 148 1.95 -17.78 -1.99
CA THR A 148 1.08 -18.15 -0.86
C THR A 148 0.60 -16.95 -0.04
N ARG A 149 1.20 -15.80 -0.25
CA ARG A 149 0.78 -14.52 0.37
C ARG A 149 -0.53 -13.98 -0.20
N PHE A 150 -0.96 -14.48 -1.35
CA PHE A 150 -2.03 -13.91 -2.18
C PHE A 150 -3.08 -14.97 -2.52
N GLY A 151 -4.20 -14.50 -3.06
CA GLY A 151 -5.10 -15.38 -3.79
C GLY A 151 -4.40 -15.85 -5.06
N THR A 152 -4.34 -17.15 -5.29
CA THR A 152 -3.80 -17.74 -6.51
C THR A 152 -4.93 -18.11 -7.46
N VAL A 153 -4.72 -17.89 -8.75
CA VAL A 153 -5.75 -18.14 -9.75
C VAL A 153 -5.22 -19.00 -10.90
N ARG A 154 -6.11 -19.81 -11.48
CA ARG A 154 -5.87 -20.47 -12.75
C ARG A 154 -6.96 -20.04 -13.74
N MET A 155 -6.54 -19.60 -14.91
CA MET A 155 -7.42 -19.15 -15.99
C MET A 155 -7.34 -20.10 -17.17
N ASN A 156 -8.47 -20.23 -17.89
CA ASN A 156 -8.49 -20.92 -19.19
C ASN A 156 -7.94 -19.99 -20.31
N GLU A 157 -7.95 -20.48 -21.56
CA GLU A 157 -7.46 -19.74 -22.72
C GLU A 157 -8.23 -18.43 -22.99
N GLU A 158 -9.47 -18.34 -22.54
CA GLU A 158 -10.32 -17.15 -22.66
C GLU A 158 -10.16 -16.18 -21.48
N SER A 159 -9.22 -16.47 -20.57
CA SER A 159 -8.97 -15.72 -19.34
C SER A 159 -10.09 -15.84 -18.30
N ARG A 160 -10.95 -16.84 -18.41
CA ARG A 160 -11.93 -17.16 -17.39
C ARG A 160 -11.26 -17.83 -16.21
N ILE A 161 -11.52 -17.34 -14.99
CA ILE A 161 -10.99 -17.95 -13.77
C ILE A 161 -11.73 -19.25 -13.48
N GLU A 162 -11.01 -20.36 -13.48
CA GLU A 162 -11.51 -21.69 -13.17
C GLU A 162 -11.19 -22.14 -11.76
N GLU A 163 -10.05 -21.72 -11.23
CA GLU A 163 -9.63 -22.01 -9.86
C GLU A 163 -9.19 -20.72 -9.16
N PHE A 164 -9.57 -20.60 -7.91
CA PHE A 164 -9.19 -19.49 -7.03
C PHE A 164 -9.00 -20.04 -5.62
N GLU A 165 -7.78 -19.91 -5.08
CA GLU A 165 -7.44 -20.30 -3.72
C GLU A 165 -6.92 -19.08 -2.95
N GLU A 166 -7.52 -18.77 -1.81
CA GLU A 166 -7.09 -17.65 -0.97
C GLU A 166 -5.95 -18.08 -0.05
N LYS A 167 -4.77 -17.50 -0.24
CA LYS A 167 -3.57 -17.73 0.59
C LYS A 167 -3.34 -19.20 0.88
N PRO A 168 -3.16 -20.03 -0.16
CA PRO A 168 -3.01 -21.48 0.01
C PRO A 168 -1.73 -21.80 0.78
N MET A 169 -1.69 -22.93 1.46
CA MET A 169 -0.47 -23.40 2.14
C MET A 169 0.61 -23.78 1.13
N VAL A 170 0.20 -24.31 -0.02
CA VAL A 170 1.07 -24.63 -1.15
C VAL A 170 0.46 -24.01 -2.39
N ALA A 171 1.22 -23.16 -3.07
CA ALA A 171 0.78 -22.50 -4.31
C ALA A 171 0.94 -23.45 -5.50
N HIS A 172 -0.16 -23.70 -6.22
CA HIS A 172 -0.19 -24.48 -7.47
C HIS A 172 -0.13 -23.59 -8.72
N SER A 173 -0.19 -22.30 -8.55
CA SER A 173 -0.10 -21.28 -9.61
C SER A 173 0.74 -20.11 -9.15
N HIS A 174 1.49 -19.51 -10.07
CA HIS A 174 2.21 -18.24 -9.84
C HIS A 174 1.44 -17.02 -10.36
N THR A 175 0.24 -17.23 -10.90
CA THR A 175 -0.68 -16.14 -11.22
C THR A 175 -1.48 -15.81 -9.97
N ILE A 176 -1.40 -14.54 -9.54
CA ILE A 176 -2.04 -14.08 -8.31
C ILE A 176 -3.11 -13.03 -8.59
N SER A 177 -4.06 -12.92 -7.66
CA SER A 177 -4.96 -11.78 -7.57
C SER A 177 -4.27 -10.61 -6.90
N THR A 178 -4.32 -9.44 -7.53
CA THR A 178 -3.76 -8.21 -6.96
C THR A 178 -4.69 -7.55 -5.92
N GLY A 179 -5.87 -8.11 -5.68
CA GLY A 179 -6.87 -7.50 -4.81
C GLY A 179 -7.62 -6.32 -5.45
N ILE A 180 -7.59 -6.23 -6.78
CA ILE A 180 -8.29 -5.21 -7.55
C ILE A 180 -9.41 -5.87 -8.34
N TYR A 181 -10.65 -5.41 -8.14
CA TYR A 181 -11.86 -5.99 -8.72
C TYR A 181 -12.73 -4.93 -9.36
N VAL A 182 -13.32 -5.27 -10.50
CA VAL A 182 -14.30 -4.44 -11.21
C VAL A 182 -15.60 -5.22 -11.34
N LEU A 183 -16.72 -4.59 -10.97
CA LEU A 183 -18.06 -5.15 -11.12
C LEU A 183 -19.10 -4.04 -11.18
N ARG A 184 -20.34 -4.40 -11.58
CA ARG A 184 -21.45 -3.47 -11.55
C ARG A 184 -21.83 -3.11 -10.12
N ARG A 185 -22.12 -1.83 -9.88
CA ARG A 185 -22.53 -1.36 -8.57
C ARG A 185 -23.76 -2.11 -8.01
N ARG A 186 -24.78 -2.31 -8.82
CA ARG A 186 -25.99 -3.06 -8.40
C ARG A 186 -25.66 -4.50 -8.03
N GLN A 187 -24.82 -5.16 -8.80
CA GLN A 187 -24.40 -6.54 -8.52
C GLN A 187 -23.61 -6.61 -7.21
N LEU A 188 -22.72 -5.66 -6.96
CA LEU A 188 -22.00 -5.59 -5.70
C LEU A 188 -22.97 -5.45 -4.51
N ILE A 189 -23.94 -4.55 -4.61
CA ILE A 189 -24.94 -4.36 -3.56
C ILE A 189 -25.68 -5.68 -3.27
N ASP A 190 -26.17 -6.37 -4.31
CA ASP A 190 -26.90 -7.61 -4.17
C ASP A 190 -26.04 -8.72 -3.53
N LEU A 191 -24.79 -8.88 -3.98
CA LEU A 191 -23.86 -9.87 -3.43
C LEU A 191 -23.52 -9.60 -1.98
N ILE A 192 -23.31 -8.34 -1.61
CA ILE A 192 -23.01 -7.94 -0.24
C ILE A 192 -24.21 -8.15 0.69
N GLU A 193 -25.42 -7.83 0.26
CA GLU A 193 -26.63 -8.07 1.02
C GLU A 193 -26.85 -9.56 1.27
N HIS A 194 -26.65 -10.42 0.26
CA HIS A 194 -26.73 -11.87 0.42
C HIS A 194 -25.66 -12.42 1.37
N CYS A 195 -24.44 -11.90 1.28
CA CYS A 195 -23.38 -12.27 2.25
C CYS A 195 -23.78 -11.93 3.69
N ALA A 196 -24.39 -10.78 3.91
CA ALA A 196 -24.83 -10.36 5.24
C ALA A 196 -25.96 -11.25 5.77
N GLU A 197 -26.93 -11.62 4.95
CA GLU A 197 -28.01 -12.53 5.31
C GLU A 197 -27.49 -13.92 5.72
N ASP A 198 -26.44 -14.40 5.04
CA ASP A 198 -25.80 -15.70 5.31
C ASP A 198 -24.71 -15.62 6.38
N GLU A 199 -24.54 -14.48 7.05
CA GLU A 199 -23.48 -14.23 8.04
C GLU A 199 -22.05 -14.48 7.47
N ARG A 200 -21.83 -14.13 6.22
CA ARG A 200 -20.55 -14.24 5.53
C ARG A 200 -19.90 -12.86 5.41
N HIS A 201 -18.60 -12.78 5.64
CA HIS A 201 -17.92 -11.49 5.84
C HIS A 201 -16.69 -11.26 4.97
N ASP A 202 -16.23 -12.27 4.25
CA ASP A 202 -15.02 -12.21 3.44
C ASP A 202 -15.35 -12.09 1.95
N PHE A 203 -14.85 -11.03 1.29
CA PHE A 203 -15.12 -10.80 -0.13
C PHE A 203 -14.52 -11.89 -1.03
N VAL A 204 -13.31 -12.33 -0.74
CA VAL A 204 -12.64 -13.34 -1.56
C VAL A 204 -13.28 -14.71 -1.41
N ASN A 205 -13.37 -15.22 -0.18
CA ASN A 205 -13.92 -16.55 0.06
C ASN A 205 -15.42 -16.64 -0.22
N ASP A 206 -16.17 -15.62 0.17
CA ASP A 206 -17.63 -15.66 0.20
C ASP A 206 -18.27 -15.11 -1.08
N ILE A 207 -17.53 -14.42 -1.92
CA ILE A 207 -17.97 -13.93 -3.22
C ILE A 207 -17.18 -14.57 -4.36
N LEU A 208 -15.87 -14.34 -4.44
CA LEU A 208 -15.08 -14.79 -5.58
C LEU A 208 -15.00 -16.32 -5.66
N ILE A 209 -14.63 -16.97 -4.59
CA ILE A 209 -14.49 -18.44 -4.56
C ILE A 209 -15.86 -19.11 -4.60
N ARG A 210 -16.80 -18.63 -3.80
CA ARG A 210 -18.16 -19.19 -3.71
C ARG A 210 -18.90 -19.16 -5.06
N TYR A 211 -18.78 -18.06 -5.80
CA TYR A 211 -19.51 -17.85 -7.04
C TYR A 211 -18.71 -18.09 -8.33
N LYS A 212 -17.47 -18.60 -8.24
CA LYS A 212 -16.60 -18.79 -9.41
C LYS A 212 -17.20 -19.61 -10.55
N ASN A 213 -18.04 -20.58 -10.22
CA ASN A 213 -18.72 -21.44 -11.21
C ASN A 213 -20.11 -20.92 -11.63
N LEU A 214 -20.72 -20.04 -10.82
CA LEU A 214 -22.05 -19.49 -11.07
C LEU A 214 -22.00 -18.12 -11.76
N LYS A 215 -20.92 -17.39 -11.57
CA LYS A 215 -20.71 -16.06 -12.15
C LYS A 215 -19.57 -16.10 -13.17
N LYS A 216 -19.60 -15.18 -14.13
CA LYS A 216 -18.53 -15.02 -15.12
C LYS A 216 -17.42 -14.18 -14.52
N ILE A 217 -16.42 -14.82 -13.97
CA ILE A 217 -15.26 -14.17 -13.36
C ILE A 217 -14.07 -14.31 -14.29
N TYR A 218 -13.55 -13.18 -14.76
CA TYR A 218 -12.40 -13.11 -15.66
C TYR A 218 -11.20 -12.47 -15.00
N GLY A 219 -10.01 -12.91 -15.41
CA GLY A 219 -8.76 -12.31 -15.02
C GLY A 219 -8.25 -11.32 -16.07
N TYR A 220 -7.79 -10.17 -15.61
CA TYR A 220 -7.09 -9.18 -16.43
C TYR A 220 -5.64 -9.13 -15.99
N LYS A 221 -4.71 -9.67 -16.79
CA LYS A 221 -3.29 -9.71 -16.44
C LYS A 221 -2.59 -8.38 -16.70
N ILE A 222 -1.80 -7.93 -15.73
CA ILE A 222 -0.88 -6.80 -15.86
C ILE A 222 0.56 -7.30 -15.87
N ASN A 223 1.42 -6.65 -16.64
CA ASN A 223 2.86 -6.94 -16.71
C ASN A 223 3.72 -5.85 -16.07
N SER A 224 3.13 -4.72 -15.73
CA SER A 224 3.81 -3.59 -15.13
C SER A 224 4.15 -3.85 -13.66
N TYR A 225 5.00 -2.99 -13.09
CA TYR A 225 5.39 -3.05 -11.69
C TYR A 225 4.16 -3.05 -10.78
N TRP A 226 4.09 -4.01 -9.89
CA TRP A 226 3.11 -4.08 -8.82
C TRP A 226 3.71 -4.82 -7.62
N ASN A 227 3.75 -4.19 -6.46
CA ASN A 227 4.18 -4.83 -5.22
C ASN A 227 3.22 -4.49 -4.09
N ASN A 228 2.81 -5.50 -3.35
CA ASN A 228 2.10 -5.34 -2.09
C ASN A 228 3.11 -5.27 -0.94
N ILE A 229 2.92 -4.32 -0.02
CA ILE A 229 3.83 -4.05 1.08
C ILE A 229 3.38 -4.66 2.42
N SER A 230 2.61 -5.73 2.42
CA SER A 230 2.00 -6.29 3.63
C SER A 230 2.94 -7.11 4.53
N THR A 231 4.21 -7.25 4.16
CA THR A 231 5.25 -7.88 4.99
C THR A 231 6.46 -6.97 5.11
N VAL A 232 7.27 -7.17 6.16
CA VAL A 232 8.52 -6.40 6.36
C VAL A 232 9.45 -6.55 5.16
N ASP A 233 9.63 -7.77 4.67
CA ASP A 233 10.52 -8.03 3.53
C ASP A 233 10.00 -7.39 2.24
N ALA A 234 8.70 -7.46 1.98
CA ALA A 234 8.09 -6.83 0.82
C ALA A 234 8.16 -5.29 0.90
N TYR A 235 7.94 -4.73 2.06
CA TYR A 235 8.07 -3.30 2.32
C TYR A 235 9.53 -2.83 2.09
N TYR A 236 10.48 -3.55 2.64
CA TYR A 236 11.91 -3.28 2.45
C TYR A 236 12.27 -3.35 0.95
N LYS A 237 11.95 -4.45 0.28
CA LYS A 237 12.24 -4.64 -1.14
C LYS A 237 11.63 -3.54 -2.01
N THR A 238 10.37 -3.18 -1.76
CA THR A 238 9.67 -2.14 -2.54
C THR A 238 10.37 -0.79 -2.40
N ASN A 239 10.77 -0.38 -1.20
CA ASN A 239 11.54 0.85 -1.02
C ASN A 239 12.91 0.78 -1.73
N MET A 240 13.63 -0.33 -1.62
CA MET A 240 14.93 -0.50 -2.26
C MET A 240 14.84 -0.50 -3.78
N ASP A 241 13.73 -0.95 -4.36
CA ASP A 241 13.50 -0.87 -5.80
C ASP A 241 13.56 0.57 -6.32
N PHE A 242 13.19 1.56 -5.51
CA PHE A 242 13.29 2.98 -5.88
C PHE A 242 14.72 3.52 -5.95
N LEU A 243 15.72 2.76 -5.53
CA LEU A 243 17.12 3.07 -5.78
C LEU A 243 17.51 2.79 -7.25
N LYS A 244 16.72 2.02 -7.98
CA LYS A 244 16.92 1.74 -9.40
C LYS A 244 16.41 2.92 -10.24
N PRO A 245 17.22 3.51 -11.14
CA PRO A 245 16.77 4.63 -11.99
C PRO A 245 15.54 4.30 -12.82
N GLU A 246 15.43 3.09 -13.37
CA GLU A 246 14.29 2.66 -14.17
C GLU A 246 12.97 2.67 -13.38
N VAL A 247 13.00 2.30 -12.11
CA VAL A 247 11.80 2.32 -11.24
C VAL A 247 11.39 3.76 -10.93
N ARG A 248 12.35 4.63 -10.57
CA ARG A 248 12.09 6.05 -10.34
C ARG A 248 11.54 6.74 -11.59
N ASN A 249 12.12 6.46 -12.74
CA ASN A 249 11.65 7.04 -14.00
C ASN A 249 10.23 6.61 -14.32
N TYR A 250 9.92 5.32 -14.16
CA TYR A 250 8.58 4.79 -14.37
C TYR A 250 7.53 5.48 -13.49
N PHE A 251 7.79 5.63 -12.20
CA PHE A 251 6.83 6.21 -11.27
C PHE A 251 6.79 7.75 -11.30
N PHE A 252 7.93 8.40 -11.42
CA PHE A 252 8.03 9.84 -11.13
C PHE A 252 8.34 10.72 -12.33
N ARG A 253 8.78 10.17 -13.44
CA ARG A 253 9.09 10.93 -14.66
C ARG A 253 8.17 10.60 -15.83
N GLU A 254 7.73 9.37 -15.97
CA GLU A 254 6.78 8.98 -16.99
C GLU A 254 5.36 9.37 -16.57
N LEU A 255 4.54 9.76 -17.55
CA LEU A 255 3.11 9.97 -17.33
C LEU A 255 2.37 8.63 -17.27
N PRO A 256 1.28 8.54 -16.50
CA PRO A 256 0.71 9.56 -15.64
C PRO A 256 1.49 9.76 -14.33
N SER A 257 1.33 10.95 -13.72
CA SER A 257 2.05 11.31 -12.50
C SER A 257 1.50 10.64 -11.25
N VAL A 258 2.36 10.46 -10.25
CA VAL A 258 1.96 10.06 -8.90
C VAL A 258 1.88 11.32 -8.03
N TYR A 259 0.73 11.51 -7.38
CA TYR A 259 0.46 12.66 -6.51
C TYR A 259 0.56 12.26 -5.05
N SER A 260 0.99 13.20 -4.22
CA SER A 260 1.03 13.04 -2.77
C SER A 260 0.85 14.38 -2.08
N LYS A 261 0.54 14.33 -0.80
CA LYS A 261 0.51 15.51 0.05
C LYS A 261 1.90 16.13 0.12
N VAL A 262 2.03 17.36 -0.34
CA VAL A 262 3.30 18.11 -0.31
C VAL A 262 3.56 18.60 1.11
N SER A 263 4.80 18.46 1.56
CA SER A 263 5.30 18.98 2.81
C SER A 263 6.36 20.04 2.53
N ASP A 264 6.18 21.22 3.09
CA ASP A 264 7.14 22.31 2.96
C ASP A 264 8.34 22.06 3.87
N GLN A 265 9.35 21.39 3.34
CA GLN A 265 10.62 21.13 4.01
C GLN A 265 11.77 21.70 3.17
N PRO A 266 12.84 22.20 3.83
CA PRO A 266 14.03 22.61 3.09
C PRO A 266 14.67 21.38 2.43
N PRO A 267 15.48 21.59 1.39
CA PRO A 267 16.29 20.51 0.82
C PRO A 267 17.18 19.86 1.88
N ALA A 268 17.57 18.61 1.64
CA ALA A 268 18.52 17.92 2.50
C ALA A 268 19.86 18.69 2.54
N LYS A 269 20.46 18.74 3.72
CA LYS A 269 21.75 19.40 3.96
C LYS A 269 22.84 18.36 4.17
N TYR A 270 23.95 18.54 3.46
CA TYR A 270 25.13 17.68 3.55
C TYR A 270 26.29 18.50 4.14
N ASN A 271 26.73 18.14 5.34
CA ASN A 271 27.84 18.81 6.00
C ASN A 271 29.19 18.19 5.59
N PRO A 272 30.32 18.88 5.83
CA PRO A 272 31.63 18.31 5.55
C PRO A 272 31.83 16.93 6.18
N GLY A 273 32.34 15.99 5.40
CA GLY A 273 32.50 14.60 5.81
C GLY A 273 31.32 13.68 5.42
N ALA A 274 30.21 14.24 4.91
CA ALA A 274 29.11 13.45 4.37
C ALA A 274 29.51 12.73 3.08
N VAL A 275 29.21 11.43 3.00
CA VAL A 275 29.39 10.61 1.81
C VAL A 275 28.08 9.90 1.53
N VAL A 276 27.50 10.12 0.36
CA VAL A 276 26.22 9.50 -0.03
C VAL A 276 26.39 8.77 -1.36
N LYS A 277 26.09 7.49 -1.38
CA LYS A 277 26.19 6.63 -2.56
C LYS A 277 24.90 5.85 -2.78
N ASN A 278 24.37 5.89 -4.00
CA ASN A 278 23.20 5.12 -4.43
C ASN A 278 22.07 5.14 -3.39
N SER A 279 21.65 6.33 -2.97
CA SER A 279 20.67 6.49 -1.90
C SER A 279 19.67 7.59 -2.24
N LEU A 280 18.47 7.50 -1.65
CA LEU A 280 17.47 8.55 -1.65
C LEU A 280 17.51 9.26 -0.31
N ILE A 281 17.55 10.59 -0.34
CA ILE A 281 17.59 11.41 0.88
C ILE A 281 16.37 12.35 0.88
N GLY A 282 15.51 12.19 1.87
CA GLY A 282 14.31 13.02 2.02
C GLY A 282 14.61 14.45 2.43
N SER A 283 13.72 15.36 2.06
CA SER A 283 13.84 16.78 2.39
C SER A 283 13.87 17.01 3.91
N GLY A 284 14.55 18.09 4.32
CA GLY A 284 14.73 18.44 5.74
C GLY A 284 15.73 17.56 6.49
N SER A 285 16.34 16.58 5.84
CA SER A 285 17.37 15.74 6.46
C SER A 285 18.73 16.44 6.53
N ILE A 286 19.51 16.11 7.56
CA ILE A 286 20.86 16.62 7.75
C ILE A 286 21.81 15.43 7.82
N VAL A 287 22.79 15.39 6.94
CA VAL A 287 23.73 14.27 6.80
C VAL A 287 25.15 14.70 7.14
N ASN A 288 25.73 14.08 8.18
CA ASN A 288 27.12 14.26 8.59
C ASN A 288 27.96 12.98 8.45
N GLY A 289 27.34 11.86 8.08
CA GLY A 289 27.99 10.57 7.98
C GLY A 289 27.94 9.96 6.58
N THR A 290 28.16 8.66 6.52
CA THR A 290 28.17 7.87 5.28
C THR A 290 26.86 7.11 5.10
N ILE A 291 26.27 7.22 3.92
CA ILE A 291 25.02 6.53 3.55
C ILE A 291 25.25 5.78 2.23
N GLU A 292 24.97 4.49 2.21
CA GLU A 292 25.10 3.65 1.02
C GLU A 292 23.86 2.76 0.81
N ASN A 293 23.36 2.68 -0.41
CA ASN A 293 22.22 1.80 -0.79
C ASN A 293 21.04 1.89 0.17
N SER A 294 20.67 3.09 0.56
CA SER A 294 19.66 3.31 1.60
C SER A 294 18.61 4.33 1.19
N VAL A 295 17.45 4.24 1.81
CA VAL A 295 16.35 5.19 1.65
C VAL A 295 16.18 5.94 2.96
N ILE A 296 16.48 7.22 2.94
CA ILE A 296 16.35 8.13 4.07
C ILE A 296 15.13 9.01 3.83
N PHE A 297 14.19 8.99 4.75
CA PHE A 297 12.97 9.78 4.67
C PHE A 297 13.19 11.22 5.13
N LYS A 298 12.09 11.94 5.41
CA LYS A 298 12.15 13.37 5.72
C LYS A 298 12.63 13.63 7.15
N LYS A 299 13.36 14.75 7.35
CA LYS A 299 13.78 15.24 8.67
C LYS A 299 14.60 14.24 9.47
N VAL A 300 15.44 13.48 8.81
CA VAL A 300 16.37 12.55 9.48
C VAL A 300 17.67 13.28 9.78
N PHE A 301 18.15 13.16 11.01
CA PHE A 301 19.48 13.62 11.39
C PHE A 301 20.44 12.45 11.46
N VAL A 302 21.49 12.51 10.67
CA VAL A 302 22.58 11.52 10.65
C VAL A 302 23.83 12.15 11.26
N GLY A 303 24.23 11.69 12.43
CA GLY A 303 25.35 12.21 13.19
C GLY A 303 26.73 11.99 12.52
N ASN A 304 27.76 12.55 13.14
CA ASN A 304 29.14 12.43 12.65
C ASN A 304 29.61 10.97 12.73
N ASN A 305 30.36 10.54 11.73
CA ASN A 305 30.91 9.18 11.64
C ASN A 305 29.86 8.06 11.67
N CYS A 306 28.59 8.38 11.45
CA CYS A 306 27.57 7.36 11.23
C CYS A 306 27.82 6.64 9.91
N VAL A 307 27.48 5.36 9.87
CA VAL A 307 27.49 4.54 8.67
C VAL A 307 26.14 3.85 8.56
N ILE A 308 25.45 4.11 7.44
CA ILE A 308 24.15 3.51 7.14
C ILE A 308 24.28 2.77 5.82
N LYS A 309 23.99 1.46 5.83
CA LYS A 309 24.07 0.60 4.65
C LYS A 309 22.82 -0.23 4.48
N ASN A 310 22.33 -0.36 3.24
CA ASN A 310 21.22 -1.25 2.90
C ASN A 310 20.04 -1.13 3.85
N SER A 311 19.70 0.10 4.24
CA SER A 311 18.72 0.36 5.28
C SER A 311 17.67 1.39 4.86
N ILE A 312 16.57 1.39 5.58
CA ILE A 312 15.50 2.36 5.47
C ILE A 312 15.40 3.10 6.79
N ILE A 313 15.54 4.42 6.75
CA ILE A 313 15.41 5.28 7.93
C ILE A 313 14.16 6.13 7.74
N LEU A 314 13.15 5.91 8.56
CA LEU A 314 11.86 6.60 8.43
C LEU A 314 11.91 8.04 8.96
N ASN A 315 10.77 8.75 8.85
CA ASN A 315 10.71 10.18 9.13
C ASN A 315 11.10 10.55 10.56
N ASP A 316 11.74 11.70 10.72
CA ASP A 316 12.06 12.29 12.03
C ASP A 316 12.99 11.44 12.92
N VAL A 317 13.81 10.58 12.36
CA VAL A 317 14.78 9.78 13.10
C VAL A 317 16.02 10.62 13.41
N TYR A 318 16.52 10.49 14.62
CA TYR A 318 17.77 11.07 15.06
C TYR A 318 18.81 9.96 15.32
N LEU A 319 19.91 9.98 14.59
CA LEU A 319 21.02 9.04 14.77
C LEU A 319 22.20 9.78 15.42
N GLY A 320 22.52 9.38 16.67
CA GLY A 320 23.69 9.90 17.38
C GLY A 320 25.01 9.53 16.71
N ASP A 321 26.06 10.25 17.04
CA ASP A 321 27.38 10.07 16.43
C ASP A 321 27.91 8.63 16.54
N ASN A 322 28.70 8.20 15.58
CA ASN A 322 29.35 6.89 15.53
C ASN A 322 28.35 5.70 15.54
N THR A 323 27.14 5.90 15.05
CA THR A 323 26.13 4.84 14.93
C THR A 323 26.33 4.08 13.63
N TYR A 324 26.23 2.76 13.71
CA TYR A 324 26.30 1.85 12.54
C TYR A 324 24.98 1.14 12.35
N ILE A 325 24.39 1.29 11.18
CA ILE A 325 23.11 0.67 10.81
C ILE A 325 23.30 -0.09 9.50
N GLU A 326 22.97 -1.37 9.47
CA GLU A 326 23.04 -2.21 8.27
C GLU A 326 21.87 -3.18 8.21
N ASN A 327 21.21 -3.25 7.04
CA ASN A 327 20.10 -4.15 6.76
C ASN A 327 18.94 -4.02 7.78
N CYS A 328 18.57 -2.78 8.09
CA CYS A 328 17.54 -2.45 9.08
C CYS A 328 16.49 -1.49 8.50
N ILE A 329 15.33 -1.49 9.15
CA ILE A 329 14.32 -0.43 9.02
C ILE A 329 14.22 0.25 10.39
N VAL A 330 14.59 1.52 10.45
CA VAL A 330 14.49 2.31 11.68
C VAL A 330 13.17 3.07 11.69
N GLU A 331 12.35 2.81 12.73
CA GLU A 331 11.00 3.36 12.85
C GLU A 331 11.00 4.88 12.99
N SER A 332 9.92 5.51 12.53
CA SER A 332 9.73 6.96 12.62
C SER A 332 9.88 7.48 14.03
N ARG A 333 10.47 8.66 14.17
CA ARG A 333 10.66 9.36 15.43
C ARG A 333 11.55 8.62 16.43
N ASP A 334 12.29 7.62 15.99
CA ASP A 334 13.30 6.98 16.81
C ASP A 334 14.44 7.94 17.11
N THR A 335 14.98 7.82 18.30
CA THR A 335 16.22 8.47 18.71
C THR A 335 17.22 7.39 19.08
N ILE A 336 18.24 7.23 18.26
CA ILE A 336 19.30 6.25 18.45
C ILE A 336 20.49 6.95 19.12
N ARG A 337 20.91 6.43 20.25
CA ARG A 337 22.06 6.98 21.00
C ARG A 337 23.35 6.80 20.21
N ALA A 338 24.31 7.70 20.46
CA ALA A 338 25.64 7.59 19.92
C ALA A 338 26.30 6.23 20.23
N ASN A 339 27.19 5.81 19.36
CA ASN A 339 27.96 4.57 19.49
C ASN A 339 27.12 3.28 19.50
N THR A 340 25.95 3.32 18.88
CA THR A 340 25.05 2.18 18.77
C THR A 340 25.30 1.43 17.45
N ARG A 341 25.12 0.11 17.46
CA ARG A 341 25.27 -0.75 16.32
C ARG A 341 24.04 -1.64 16.14
N TYR A 342 23.40 -1.56 14.97
CA TYR A 342 22.31 -2.44 14.57
C TYR A 342 22.62 -3.08 13.21
N VAL A 343 22.57 -4.41 13.15
CA VAL A 343 22.79 -5.20 11.94
C VAL A 343 21.73 -6.28 11.84
N GLY A 344 21.00 -6.32 10.72
CA GLY A 344 20.08 -7.40 10.40
C GLY A 344 20.81 -8.62 9.85
N GLU A 345 21.36 -9.47 10.69
CA GLU A 345 22.19 -10.63 10.30
C GLU A 345 21.37 -11.77 9.68
N ASN A 346 20.15 -11.99 10.18
CA ASN A 346 19.26 -13.07 9.77
C ASN A 346 18.04 -12.55 8.97
N GLY A 347 18.19 -11.47 8.26
CA GLY A 347 17.14 -10.77 7.54
C GLY A 347 17.00 -9.32 8.02
N VAL A 348 16.05 -8.60 7.45
CA VAL A 348 15.80 -7.20 7.78
C VAL A 348 15.31 -7.07 9.21
N GLU A 349 16.00 -6.26 10.01
CA GLU A 349 15.62 -5.95 11.38
C GLU A 349 14.83 -4.65 11.45
N VAL A 350 13.72 -4.66 12.19
CA VAL A 350 12.95 -3.46 12.52
C VAL A 350 13.43 -2.92 13.85
N VAL A 351 13.98 -1.70 13.84
CA VAL A 351 14.53 -1.04 15.03
C VAL A 351 13.50 -0.04 15.55
N VAL A 352 13.17 -0.16 16.83
CA VAL A 352 12.28 0.76 17.55
C VAL A 352 12.97 1.22 18.83
N GLU A 353 13.45 2.47 18.84
CA GLU A 353 14.19 3.07 19.94
C GLU A 353 13.65 4.46 20.26
N LYS A 354 12.85 4.59 21.30
CA LYS A 354 12.16 5.83 21.69
C LYS A 354 12.87 6.56 22.83
N ASN A 355 14.14 6.86 22.67
CA ASN A 355 14.89 7.65 23.64
C ASN A 355 14.50 9.13 23.59
N GLU A 356 14.65 9.82 24.70
CA GLU A 356 14.48 11.27 24.75
C GLU A 356 15.68 11.97 24.13
N ARG A 357 15.46 12.86 23.18
CA ARG A 357 16.55 13.58 22.47
C ARG A 357 17.34 14.50 23.38
N TYR A 358 16.71 15.06 24.41
CA TYR A 358 17.35 16.01 25.33
C TYR A 358 18.18 15.34 26.41
N ALA A 359 18.15 14.03 26.51
CA ALA A 359 18.97 13.24 27.45
C ALA A 359 20.28 12.72 26.83
N LEU A 360 20.59 13.14 25.61
CA LEU A 360 21.76 12.72 24.85
C LEU A 360 22.94 13.68 25.03
#